data_eb01ec8f591f5205855c0b9c15323dd9
#
_entry.id   eb01ec8f591f5205855c0b9c15323dd9
#
_cell.length_a   1.000
_cell.length_b   1.000
_cell.length_c   1.000
_cell.angle_alpha   90.00
_cell.angle_beta   90.00
_cell.angle_gamma   90.00
#
_symmetry.space_group_name_H-M   'P 1'
#
loop_
_entity.id
_entity.type
_entity.pdbx_description
1 polymer ?
#
loop_
_entity_poly.entity_id
_entity_poly.type
_entity_poly.pdbx_seq_one_letter_code
_entity_poly.pdbx_strand_id
1 'polypeptide(L)'
;MVAKAKKLHGSKSARTKSDKRYSKANYEFDVYDDLWQLDANKSLNFELLASLNLDPKFESNFRLALADYACEFSSSYTDNLFRYCRWFFAVGVTGKINEEHVINYKATLTKSTEYKLGYIRAFLLDWHDKEIKGVDKKTVELLNSLKLSGNEKGKAVALGCPFSGAYSFEEQTAFINWYVDAFTERLISLIDYAFIMALQQTGARPVQLTYLYYRDLITRVEEGVEHFDLQLPNAKKRDEHFRGSFQIKKDSGEDLMLVLKTQANQSINAVETQFDIKLTSRQKNQIPIFLNTREMSKLASFDEFEQLQQKTPDLLCLRTKIGNPSVDEIIRRLSRLCPLKTTRIKLDDGFGDLHINPRRFRYTHATNMAMLGASDYAIAEELGQSDTQQVKVYTEFNEEMADRIDEALAADLTPLAQAFSGTLIDGEKDAIRANDPRSRINNNDGNPVGSCGKFGFCANGTIHCYTCNKFQPWLNAPHTEVLKSVITERDRKRKMGASEFVLQGHNRSIDAIKVVIQKCHVRKQELEKEGALNV
;
A
#
# COMPACT_ATOMS: atom_id res chain seq x y z
N MET A 1 -37.93 8.07 -45.02
CA MET A 1 -38.24 9.38 -44.43
C MET A 1 -37.01 9.85 -43.66
N VAL A 2 -36.30 10.84 -44.24
CA VAL A 2 -35.05 11.37 -43.68
C VAL A 2 -35.41 12.55 -42.78
N ALA A 3 -35.13 12.46 -41.48
CA ALA A 3 -35.35 13.56 -40.57
C ALA A 3 -34.14 14.49 -40.57
N LYS A 4 -34.36 15.73 -40.98
CA LYS A 4 -33.39 16.83 -41.04
C LYS A 4 -32.92 17.23 -39.65
N ALA A 5 -31.61 17.17 -39.41
CA ALA A 5 -30.97 17.82 -38.26
C ALA A 5 -31.11 19.35 -38.37
N LYS A 6 -31.72 20.00 -37.40
CA LYS A 6 -31.74 21.45 -37.21
C LYS A 6 -30.37 21.93 -36.77
N LYS A 7 -29.69 22.69 -37.60
CA LYS A 7 -28.54 23.54 -37.17
C LYS A 7 -29.07 24.61 -36.22
N LEU A 8 -28.62 24.60 -34.98
CA LEU A 8 -28.73 25.72 -34.05
C LEU A 8 -27.65 26.75 -34.43
N HIS A 9 -28.10 27.93 -34.76
CA HIS A 9 -27.29 29.08 -35.14
C HIS A 9 -26.58 29.66 -33.89
N GLY A 10 -25.36 30.12 -34.14
CA GLY A 10 -24.45 30.68 -33.19
C GLY A 10 -24.99 31.83 -32.35
N SER A 11 -24.72 31.78 -31.07
CA SER A 11 -24.74 32.93 -30.17
C SER A 11 -23.36 33.59 -30.17
N LYS A 12 -23.41 34.91 -30.25
CA LYS A 12 -22.27 35.82 -30.27
C LYS A 12 -21.29 35.53 -29.14
N SER A 13 -20.01 35.44 -29.47
CA SER A 13 -18.87 35.45 -28.57
C SER A 13 -18.96 36.59 -27.55
N ALA A 14 -19.53 36.32 -26.41
CA ALA A 14 -19.13 37.04 -25.17
C ALA A 14 -17.67 36.65 -24.92
N ARG A 15 -16.77 37.60 -24.71
CA ARG A 15 -15.41 37.33 -24.23
C ARG A 15 -15.54 36.48 -22.98
N THR A 16 -15.30 35.20 -23.07
CA THR A 16 -15.28 34.28 -21.94
C THR A 16 -14.15 34.73 -21.04
N LYS A 17 -14.50 35.05 -19.81
CA LYS A 17 -13.53 35.37 -18.74
C LYS A 17 -12.63 34.13 -18.63
N SER A 18 -11.33 34.29 -18.77
CA SER A 18 -10.35 33.21 -18.65
C SER A 18 -9.41 33.54 -17.50
N ASP A 19 -9.17 32.56 -16.63
CA ASP A 19 -8.20 32.63 -15.53
C ASP A 19 -7.49 31.26 -15.49
N LYS A 20 -6.37 31.18 -16.21
CA LYS A 20 -5.57 29.97 -16.32
C LYS A 20 -4.65 29.83 -15.11
N ARG A 21 -4.70 28.69 -14.47
CA ARG A 21 -3.89 28.34 -13.31
C ARG A 21 -3.28 26.94 -13.46
N TYR A 22 -2.36 26.62 -12.58
CA TYR A 22 -1.73 25.29 -12.51
C TYR A 22 -2.05 24.63 -11.17
N SER A 23 -2.53 23.39 -11.24
CA SER A 23 -2.70 22.58 -10.04
C SER A 23 -1.36 22.33 -9.36
N LYS A 24 -1.38 21.88 -8.10
CA LYS A 24 -0.16 21.45 -7.40
C LYS A 24 0.65 20.38 -8.16
N ALA A 25 0.00 19.57 -9.00
CA ALA A 25 0.63 18.58 -9.86
C ALA A 25 1.05 19.12 -11.24
N ASN A 26 1.02 20.44 -11.43
CA ASN A 26 1.42 21.16 -12.64
C ASN A 26 0.51 20.91 -13.87
N TYR A 27 -0.78 20.64 -13.62
CA TYR A 27 -1.79 20.58 -14.69
C TYR A 27 -2.44 21.92 -14.89
N GLU A 28 -2.46 22.42 -16.12
CA GLU A 28 -3.16 23.65 -16.50
C GLU A 28 -4.67 23.43 -16.45
N PHE A 29 -5.41 24.36 -15.85
CA PHE A 29 -6.87 24.43 -15.88
C PHE A 29 -7.33 25.89 -15.94
N ASP A 30 -8.49 26.15 -16.54
CA ASP A 30 -9.14 27.45 -16.50
C ASP A 30 -10.21 27.44 -15.40
N VAL A 31 -10.21 28.45 -14.54
CA VAL A 31 -11.14 28.56 -13.39
C VAL A 31 -12.61 28.54 -13.84
N TYR A 32 -12.88 29.01 -15.06
CA TYR A 32 -14.24 29.12 -15.62
C TYR A 32 -14.65 27.93 -16.48
N ASP A 33 -13.74 26.96 -16.72
CA ASP A 33 -14.09 25.73 -17.38
C ASP A 33 -14.88 24.79 -16.47
N ASP A 34 -15.74 23.96 -17.05
CA ASP A 34 -16.53 22.99 -16.31
C ASP A 34 -15.74 21.75 -15.87
N LEU A 35 -14.58 21.51 -16.49
CA LEU A 35 -13.72 20.40 -16.15
C LEU A 35 -12.30 20.87 -15.81
N TRP A 36 -11.87 20.69 -14.57
CA TRP A 36 -10.49 20.95 -14.15
C TRP A 36 -9.75 19.62 -14.00
N GLN A 37 -8.76 19.36 -14.83
CA GLN A 37 -7.85 18.23 -14.61
C GLN A 37 -6.78 18.66 -13.60
N LEU A 38 -6.71 17.99 -12.45
CA LEU A 38 -5.79 18.37 -11.36
C LEU A 38 -4.53 17.50 -11.28
N ASP A 39 -4.62 16.23 -11.65
CA ASP A 39 -3.51 15.28 -11.84
C ASP A 39 -3.96 14.13 -12.75
N ALA A 40 -3.11 13.14 -12.98
CA ALA A 40 -3.44 11.98 -13.83
C ALA A 40 -4.69 11.20 -13.36
N ASN A 41 -5.05 11.29 -12.09
CA ASN A 41 -6.12 10.48 -11.47
C ASN A 41 -7.34 11.30 -11.03
N LYS A 42 -7.26 12.64 -11.04
CA LYS A 42 -8.25 13.52 -10.43
C LYS A 42 -8.65 14.67 -11.34
N SER A 43 -9.95 14.81 -11.51
CA SER A 43 -10.58 15.96 -12.15
C SER A 43 -11.80 16.41 -11.36
N LEU A 44 -12.10 17.70 -11.42
CA LEU A 44 -13.34 18.27 -10.90
C LEU A 44 -14.27 18.54 -12.06
N ASN A 45 -15.51 18.06 -11.96
CA ASN A 45 -16.56 18.35 -12.95
C ASN A 45 -17.62 19.26 -12.30
N PHE A 46 -17.67 20.52 -12.71
CA PHE A 46 -18.58 21.54 -12.22
C PHE A 46 -20.01 21.39 -12.74
N GLU A 47 -20.24 20.66 -13.85
CA GLU A 47 -21.59 20.30 -14.29
C GLU A 47 -22.40 19.60 -13.20
N LEU A 48 -21.71 18.93 -12.25
CA LEU A 48 -22.33 18.28 -11.09
C LEU A 48 -22.99 19.29 -10.12
N LEU A 49 -22.73 20.59 -10.26
CA LEU A 49 -23.40 21.65 -9.48
C LEU A 49 -24.68 22.17 -10.14
N ALA A 50 -24.91 21.88 -11.42
CA ALA A 50 -26.05 22.42 -12.19
C ALA A 50 -27.42 22.12 -11.53
N SER A 51 -27.57 20.94 -10.90
CA SER A 51 -28.79 20.57 -10.19
C SER A 51 -29.07 21.36 -8.91
N LEU A 52 -28.09 22.13 -8.40
CA LEU A 52 -28.20 22.88 -7.16
C LEU A 52 -28.75 24.30 -7.36
N ASN A 53 -28.89 24.75 -8.61
CA ASN A 53 -29.42 26.08 -8.97
C ASN A 53 -28.71 27.22 -8.22
N LEU A 54 -27.37 27.17 -8.17
CA LEU A 54 -26.56 28.19 -7.50
C LEU A 54 -26.65 29.54 -8.25
N ASP A 55 -26.61 30.63 -7.50
CA ASP A 55 -26.45 31.97 -8.10
C ASP A 55 -25.14 32.02 -8.90
N PRO A 56 -25.13 32.51 -10.16
CA PRO A 56 -23.94 32.49 -10.99
C PRO A 56 -22.74 33.23 -10.42
N LYS A 57 -22.99 34.32 -9.64
CA LYS A 57 -21.90 35.04 -8.97
C LYS A 57 -21.35 34.28 -7.79
N PHE A 58 -22.21 33.60 -7.06
CA PHE A 58 -21.81 32.75 -5.96
C PHE A 58 -20.97 31.56 -6.49
N GLU A 59 -21.41 30.88 -7.55
CA GLU A 59 -20.66 29.79 -8.18
C GLU A 59 -19.30 30.29 -8.69
N SER A 60 -19.24 31.44 -9.37
CA SER A 60 -17.97 32.04 -9.82
C SER A 60 -17.02 32.31 -8.65
N ASN A 61 -17.52 32.81 -7.53
CA ASN A 61 -16.73 33.08 -6.32
C ASN A 61 -16.26 31.77 -5.66
N PHE A 62 -17.10 30.73 -5.65
CA PHE A 62 -16.73 29.39 -5.19
C PHE A 62 -15.59 28.80 -6.04
N ARG A 63 -15.68 28.90 -7.39
CA ARG A 63 -14.63 28.47 -8.30
C ARG A 63 -13.31 29.19 -8.02
N LEU A 64 -13.33 30.50 -7.82
CA LEU A 64 -12.14 31.30 -7.49
C LEU A 64 -11.49 30.83 -6.18
N ALA A 65 -12.29 30.69 -5.11
CA ALA A 65 -11.78 30.22 -3.83
C ALA A 65 -11.22 28.80 -3.89
N LEU A 66 -11.89 27.89 -4.64
CA LEU A 66 -11.45 26.51 -4.80
C LEU A 66 -10.20 26.39 -5.68
N ALA A 67 -10.01 27.30 -6.64
CA ALA A 67 -8.85 27.31 -7.52
C ALA A 67 -7.53 27.49 -6.73
N ASP A 68 -7.53 28.33 -5.69
CA ASP A 68 -6.39 28.46 -4.80
C ASP A 68 -6.04 27.13 -4.12
N TYR A 69 -7.07 26.40 -3.67
CA TYR A 69 -6.87 25.06 -3.11
C TYR A 69 -6.32 24.06 -4.12
N ALA A 70 -6.73 24.15 -5.38
CA ALA A 70 -6.19 23.32 -6.45
C ALA A 70 -4.70 23.60 -6.72
N CYS A 71 -4.25 24.86 -6.54
CA CYS A 71 -2.86 25.27 -6.68
C CYS A 71 -1.99 24.85 -5.47
N GLU A 72 -2.53 24.92 -4.27
CA GLU A 72 -1.75 24.75 -3.03
C GLU A 72 -1.81 23.33 -2.45
N PHE A 73 -2.97 22.68 -2.54
CA PHE A 73 -3.20 21.36 -1.93
C PHE A 73 -3.17 20.23 -2.94
N SER A 74 -3.09 18.98 -2.44
CA SER A 74 -3.12 17.81 -3.30
C SER A 74 -4.45 17.68 -4.04
N SER A 75 -4.41 17.19 -5.26
CA SER A 75 -5.59 16.97 -6.10
C SER A 75 -6.67 16.12 -5.39
N SER A 76 -6.25 15.15 -4.58
CA SER A 76 -7.17 14.34 -3.76
C SER A 76 -7.84 15.12 -2.63
N TYR A 77 -7.13 16.10 -2.03
CA TYR A 77 -7.72 16.97 -1.01
C TYR A 77 -8.77 17.87 -1.64
N THR A 78 -8.43 18.50 -2.75
CA THR A 78 -9.32 19.42 -3.49
C THR A 78 -10.55 18.68 -4.04
N ASP A 79 -10.39 17.46 -4.58
CA ASP A 79 -11.52 16.62 -5.01
C ASP A 79 -12.45 16.25 -3.84
N ASN A 80 -11.90 15.89 -2.68
CA ASN A 80 -12.72 15.63 -1.49
C ASN A 80 -13.46 16.89 -1.04
N LEU A 81 -12.77 18.04 -1.00
CA LEU A 81 -13.34 19.32 -0.63
C LEU A 81 -14.49 19.70 -1.57
N PHE A 82 -14.26 19.63 -2.90
CA PHE A 82 -15.30 19.87 -3.91
C PHE A 82 -16.54 19.00 -3.68
N ARG A 83 -16.34 17.70 -3.44
CA ARG A 83 -17.41 16.75 -3.16
C ARG A 83 -18.18 17.08 -1.88
N TYR A 84 -17.46 17.47 -0.82
CA TYR A 84 -18.09 17.85 0.45
C TYR A 84 -18.84 19.17 0.33
N CYS A 85 -18.31 20.15 -0.40
CA CYS A 85 -19.00 21.40 -0.70
C CYS A 85 -20.28 21.13 -1.51
N ARG A 86 -20.26 20.24 -2.50
CA ARG A 86 -21.46 19.87 -3.25
C ARG A 86 -22.57 19.31 -2.33
N TRP A 87 -22.21 18.42 -1.40
CA TRP A 87 -23.18 17.91 -0.42
C TRP A 87 -23.65 18.98 0.56
N PHE A 88 -22.76 19.89 0.94
CA PHE A 88 -23.11 21.03 1.78
C PHE A 88 -24.05 22.01 1.06
N PHE A 89 -23.82 22.30 -0.21
CA PHE A 89 -24.72 23.19 -0.96
C PHE A 89 -26.11 22.56 -1.17
N ALA A 90 -26.21 21.25 -1.21
CA ALA A 90 -27.48 20.53 -1.36
C ALA A 90 -28.45 20.72 -0.16
N VAL A 91 -28.02 21.29 0.97
CA VAL A 91 -28.93 21.63 2.10
C VAL A 91 -29.69 22.95 1.90
N GLY A 92 -29.65 23.50 0.68
CA GLY A 92 -30.43 24.70 0.32
C GLY A 92 -29.60 25.95 0.09
N VAL A 93 -28.27 25.83 -0.05
CA VAL A 93 -27.42 26.95 -0.44
C VAL A 93 -27.66 27.30 -1.91
N THR A 94 -28.15 28.50 -2.17
CA THR A 94 -28.33 29.02 -3.54
C THR A 94 -27.41 30.21 -3.83
N GLY A 95 -26.98 30.92 -2.80
CA GLY A 95 -26.15 32.13 -2.87
C GLY A 95 -25.24 32.22 -1.65
N LYS A 96 -25.40 33.29 -0.86
CA LYS A 96 -24.58 33.53 0.34
C LYS A 96 -24.79 32.40 1.39
N ILE A 97 -23.68 31.86 1.89
CA ILE A 97 -23.68 30.88 2.99
C ILE A 97 -23.93 31.59 4.33
N ASN A 98 -24.88 31.08 5.10
CA ASN A 98 -25.25 31.59 6.43
C ASN A 98 -25.17 30.50 7.50
N GLU A 99 -25.42 30.84 8.77
CA GLU A 99 -25.37 29.94 9.93
C GLU A 99 -26.33 28.74 9.78
N GLU A 100 -27.54 28.98 9.25
CA GLU A 100 -28.58 27.96 9.09
C GLU A 100 -28.12 26.81 8.19
N HIS A 101 -27.43 27.13 7.09
CA HIS A 101 -26.86 26.12 6.19
C HIS A 101 -25.85 25.22 6.91
N VAL A 102 -25.02 25.78 7.79
CA VAL A 102 -24.03 25.02 8.58
C VAL A 102 -24.74 24.10 9.58
N ILE A 103 -25.76 24.62 10.28
CA ILE A 103 -26.54 23.84 11.25
C ILE A 103 -27.28 22.70 10.57
N ASN A 104 -27.97 22.99 9.47
CA ASN A 104 -28.69 21.98 8.68
C ASN A 104 -27.76 20.91 8.15
N TYR A 105 -26.62 21.26 7.59
CA TYR A 105 -25.65 20.26 7.13
C TYR A 105 -25.10 19.44 8.29
N LYS A 106 -24.73 20.06 9.42
CA LYS A 106 -24.25 19.34 10.60
C LYS A 106 -25.27 18.32 11.09
N ALA A 107 -26.56 18.64 11.05
CA ALA A 107 -27.63 17.72 11.44
C ALA A 107 -27.72 16.47 10.54
N THR A 108 -27.24 16.52 9.31
CA THR A 108 -27.18 15.36 8.41
C THR A 108 -25.97 14.43 8.68
N LEU A 109 -25.02 14.86 9.50
CA LEU A 109 -23.79 14.15 9.75
C LEU A 109 -23.87 13.28 11.00
N THR A 110 -23.23 12.13 10.94
CA THR A 110 -23.00 11.27 12.11
C THR A 110 -21.63 11.58 12.72
N LYS A 111 -21.36 11.11 13.94
CA LYS A 111 -20.06 11.26 14.59
C LYS A 111 -18.89 10.79 13.69
N SER A 112 -19.10 9.72 12.92
CA SER A 112 -18.10 9.17 11.99
C SER A 112 -17.93 9.98 10.70
N THR A 113 -18.84 10.89 10.36
CA THR A 113 -18.79 11.71 9.13
C THR A 113 -18.62 13.19 9.41
N GLU A 114 -18.62 13.62 10.67
CA GLU A 114 -18.52 15.02 11.09
C GLU A 114 -17.18 15.67 10.64
N TYR A 115 -16.13 14.87 10.43
CA TYR A 115 -14.87 15.33 9.86
C TYR A 115 -15.03 16.03 8.49
N LYS A 116 -16.11 15.72 7.72
CA LYS A 116 -16.40 16.40 6.45
C LYS A 116 -16.68 17.88 6.65
N LEU A 117 -17.40 18.22 7.72
CA LEU A 117 -17.60 19.61 8.10
C LEU A 117 -16.29 20.29 8.50
N GLY A 118 -15.30 19.54 9.02
CA GLY A 118 -13.96 20.05 9.28
C GLY A 118 -13.24 20.56 8.02
N TYR A 119 -13.35 19.82 6.90
CA TYR A 119 -12.84 20.28 5.59
C TYR A 119 -13.55 21.54 5.12
N ILE A 120 -14.87 21.54 5.18
CA ILE A 120 -15.71 22.70 4.78
C ILE A 120 -15.39 23.90 5.65
N ARG A 121 -15.25 23.73 6.98
CA ARG A 121 -14.89 24.80 7.91
C ARG A 121 -13.58 25.47 7.50
N ALA A 122 -12.52 24.71 7.30
CA ALA A 122 -11.23 25.26 6.91
C ALA A 122 -11.33 26.08 5.61
N PHE A 123 -12.05 25.54 4.63
CA PHE A 123 -12.28 26.20 3.35
C PHE A 123 -13.12 27.50 3.46
N LEU A 124 -14.22 27.48 4.22
CA LEU A 124 -15.09 28.65 4.35
C LEU A 124 -14.43 29.78 5.13
N LEU A 125 -13.58 29.45 6.11
CA LEU A 125 -12.78 30.44 6.83
C LEU A 125 -11.77 31.10 5.88
N ASP A 126 -11.00 30.30 5.13
CA ASP A 126 -10.04 30.83 4.15
C ASP A 126 -10.73 31.63 3.03
N TRP A 127 -11.88 31.15 2.53
CA TRP A 127 -12.68 31.86 1.54
C TRP A 127 -13.09 33.26 2.05
N HIS A 128 -13.53 33.36 3.30
CA HIS A 128 -13.89 34.65 3.91
C HIS A 128 -12.66 35.54 4.12
N ASP A 129 -11.54 34.98 4.59
CA ASP A 129 -10.30 35.72 4.87
C ASP A 129 -9.68 36.32 3.59
N LYS A 130 -9.93 35.69 2.42
CA LYS A 130 -9.56 36.23 1.11
C LYS A 130 -10.51 37.29 0.57
N GLU A 131 -11.47 37.76 1.37
CA GLU A 131 -12.46 38.79 1.01
C GLU A 131 -13.30 38.43 -0.24
N ILE A 132 -13.32 37.18 -0.67
CA ILE A 132 -14.17 36.70 -1.76
C ILE A 132 -15.61 36.59 -1.23
N LYS A 133 -16.57 37.28 -1.89
CA LYS A 133 -17.98 37.27 -1.45
C LYS A 133 -18.58 35.83 -1.52
N GLY A 134 -19.33 35.45 -0.50
CA GLY A 134 -20.04 34.15 -0.49
C GLY A 134 -20.29 33.60 0.92
N VAL A 135 -19.48 33.96 1.91
CA VAL A 135 -19.61 33.51 3.30
C VAL A 135 -19.97 34.68 4.21
N ASP A 136 -20.92 34.47 5.11
CA ASP A 136 -21.34 35.48 6.08
C ASP A 136 -20.39 35.52 7.28
N LYS A 137 -20.15 36.73 7.86
CA LYS A 137 -19.33 36.92 9.06
C LYS A 137 -19.86 36.09 10.26
N LYS A 138 -21.19 36.08 10.47
CA LYS A 138 -21.81 35.29 11.54
C LYS A 138 -21.55 33.77 11.35
N THR A 139 -21.54 33.32 10.09
CA THR A 139 -21.17 31.93 9.75
C THR A 139 -19.75 31.62 10.19
N VAL A 140 -18.80 32.56 9.99
CA VAL A 140 -17.40 32.40 10.43
C VAL A 140 -17.32 32.29 11.95
N GLU A 141 -18.04 33.14 12.67
CA GLU A 141 -18.11 33.12 14.15
C GLU A 141 -18.66 31.77 14.64
N LEU A 142 -19.74 31.27 14.03
CA LEU A 142 -20.30 29.96 14.33
C LEU A 142 -19.27 28.84 14.06
N LEU A 143 -18.66 28.82 12.87
CA LEU A 143 -17.67 27.79 12.48
C LEU A 143 -16.48 27.73 13.44
N ASN A 144 -16.02 28.89 13.95
CA ASN A 144 -14.94 28.96 14.93
C ASN A 144 -15.36 28.41 16.30
N SER A 145 -16.63 28.55 16.68
CA SER A 145 -17.16 28.04 17.95
C SER A 145 -17.40 26.53 17.97
N LEU A 146 -17.53 25.89 16.80
CA LEU A 146 -17.90 24.47 16.70
C LEU A 146 -16.75 23.56 17.16
N LYS A 147 -17.07 22.63 18.07
CA LYS A 147 -16.24 21.47 18.36
C LYS A 147 -16.67 20.32 17.45
N LEU A 148 -15.77 19.86 16.62
CA LEU A 148 -16.01 18.76 15.66
C LEU A 148 -15.24 17.52 16.08
N SER A 149 -15.89 16.36 15.96
CA SER A 149 -15.23 15.08 16.17
C SER A 149 -14.24 14.81 15.03
N GLY A 150 -13.01 14.44 15.38
CA GLY A 150 -12.02 13.98 14.41
C GLY A 150 -12.36 12.58 13.87
N ASN A 151 -11.69 12.19 12.79
CA ASN A 151 -11.77 10.82 12.29
C ASN A 151 -11.01 9.88 13.22
N GLU A 152 -11.62 8.77 13.65
CA GLU A 152 -10.95 7.73 14.44
C GLU A 152 -9.86 7.07 13.60
N LYS A 153 -8.60 7.33 13.96
CA LYS A 153 -7.43 6.78 13.27
C LYS A 153 -7.06 5.44 13.88
N GLY A 154 -6.57 4.51 13.05
CA GLY A 154 -5.98 3.26 13.54
C GLY A 154 -6.92 2.16 13.99
N LYS A 155 -8.23 2.42 14.11
CA LYS A 155 -9.23 1.47 14.59
C LYS A 155 -9.17 0.09 13.91
N ALA A 156 -8.93 0.06 12.59
CA ALA A 156 -8.84 -1.18 11.83
C ALA A 156 -7.64 -2.06 12.24
N VAL A 157 -6.54 -1.43 12.62
CA VAL A 157 -5.34 -2.14 13.11
C VAL A 157 -5.55 -2.58 14.55
N ALA A 158 -5.99 -1.67 15.42
CA ALA A 158 -6.24 -1.95 16.83
C ALA A 158 -7.26 -3.08 17.05
N LEU A 159 -8.28 -3.18 16.20
CA LEU A 159 -9.29 -4.24 16.27
C LEU A 159 -8.95 -5.48 15.43
N GLY A 160 -7.75 -5.56 14.86
CA GLY A 160 -7.39 -6.69 14.00
C GLY A 160 -8.38 -6.94 12.86
N CYS A 161 -8.97 -5.89 12.26
CA CYS A 161 -10.04 -6.04 11.27
C CYS A 161 -9.62 -6.90 10.07
N PRO A 162 -10.28 -8.02 9.75
CA PRO A 162 -9.89 -8.92 8.66
C PRO A 162 -10.09 -8.30 7.27
N PHE A 163 -10.84 -7.20 7.15
CA PHE A 163 -11.09 -6.51 5.88
C PHE A 163 -10.12 -5.37 5.61
N SER A 164 -9.63 -4.70 6.64
CA SER A 164 -8.87 -3.45 6.51
C SER A 164 -7.69 -3.29 7.47
N GLY A 165 -7.52 -4.19 8.44
CA GLY A 165 -6.37 -4.25 9.35
C GLY A 165 -5.17 -5.01 8.75
N ALA A 166 -4.17 -5.30 9.56
CA ALA A 166 -3.03 -6.12 9.15
C ALA A 166 -3.46 -7.55 8.78
N TYR A 167 -2.70 -8.20 7.92
CA TYR A 167 -2.82 -9.64 7.70
C TYR A 167 -2.28 -10.39 8.91
N SER A 168 -2.90 -11.53 9.26
CA SER A 168 -2.26 -12.47 10.19
C SER A 168 -1.04 -13.12 9.53
N PHE A 169 -0.21 -13.78 10.32
CA PHE A 169 0.96 -14.49 9.81
C PHE A 169 0.56 -15.59 8.81
N GLU A 170 -0.49 -16.34 9.12
CA GLU A 170 -1.04 -17.38 8.26
C GLU A 170 -1.58 -16.81 6.95
N GLU A 171 -2.33 -15.70 7.03
CA GLU A 171 -2.83 -14.99 5.85
C GLU A 171 -1.68 -14.51 4.96
N GLN A 172 -0.61 -13.94 5.55
CA GLN A 172 0.58 -13.50 4.81
C GLN A 172 1.25 -14.65 4.10
N THR A 173 1.56 -15.72 4.84
CA THR A 173 2.26 -16.89 4.30
C THR A 173 1.46 -17.54 3.18
N ALA A 174 0.16 -17.76 3.39
CA ALA A 174 -0.71 -18.33 2.39
C ALA A 174 -0.79 -17.44 1.13
N PHE A 175 -0.89 -16.12 1.31
CA PHE A 175 -0.98 -15.18 0.21
C PHE A 175 0.33 -15.10 -0.60
N ILE A 176 1.48 -15.04 0.08
CA ILE A 176 2.79 -15.06 -0.58
C ILE A 176 2.94 -16.34 -1.41
N ASN A 177 2.60 -17.48 -0.82
CA ASN A 177 2.66 -18.75 -1.51
C ASN A 177 1.76 -18.74 -2.74
N TRP A 178 0.53 -18.31 -2.60
CA TRP A 178 -0.42 -18.27 -3.70
C TRP A 178 0.04 -17.36 -4.85
N TYR A 179 0.47 -16.11 -4.61
CA TYR A 179 0.80 -15.22 -5.72
C TYR A 179 2.07 -15.63 -6.45
N VAL A 180 3.01 -16.29 -5.78
CA VAL A 180 4.20 -16.87 -6.42
C VAL A 180 3.80 -18.06 -7.31
N ASP A 181 2.96 -18.96 -6.79
CA ASP A 181 2.47 -20.10 -7.56
C ASP A 181 1.63 -19.60 -8.77
N ALA A 182 0.73 -18.64 -8.56
CA ALA A 182 -0.09 -18.04 -9.61
C ALA A 182 0.76 -17.38 -10.73
N PHE A 183 1.88 -16.77 -10.37
CA PHE A 183 2.81 -16.24 -11.37
C PHE A 183 3.53 -17.35 -12.13
N THR A 184 4.00 -18.38 -11.44
CA THR A 184 4.67 -19.54 -12.04
C THR A 184 3.74 -20.27 -13.01
N GLU A 185 2.46 -20.40 -12.67
CA GLU A 185 1.41 -20.99 -13.49
C GLU A 185 0.84 -20.04 -14.56
N ARG A 186 1.38 -18.81 -14.66
CA ARG A 186 0.94 -17.77 -15.61
C ARG A 186 -0.52 -17.33 -15.43
N LEU A 187 -1.08 -17.49 -14.26
CA LEU A 187 -2.43 -17.01 -13.92
C LEU A 187 -2.44 -15.48 -13.70
N ILE A 188 -1.31 -14.93 -13.24
CA ILE A 188 -1.12 -13.47 -13.10
C ILE A 188 0.06 -13.00 -13.95
N SER A 189 0.00 -11.75 -14.38
CA SER A 189 1.04 -11.15 -15.23
C SER A 189 2.26 -10.69 -14.41
N LEU A 190 3.37 -10.40 -15.11
CA LEU A 190 4.58 -9.86 -14.47
C LEU A 190 4.28 -8.53 -13.72
N ILE A 191 3.46 -7.64 -14.28
CA ILE A 191 3.11 -6.38 -13.62
C ILE A 191 2.32 -6.62 -12.33
N ASP A 192 1.42 -7.61 -12.29
CA ASP A 192 0.68 -7.99 -11.08
C ASP A 192 1.62 -8.52 -10.02
N TYR A 193 2.49 -9.44 -10.41
CA TYR A 193 3.47 -10.07 -9.54
C TYR A 193 4.46 -9.05 -8.96
N ALA A 194 5.06 -8.22 -9.82
CA ALA A 194 6.02 -7.21 -9.41
C ALA A 194 5.39 -6.16 -8.46
N PHE A 195 4.16 -5.73 -8.78
CA PHE A 195 3.48 -4.73 -7.97
C PHE A 195 3.10 -5.24 -6.59
N ILE A 196 2.55 -6.47 -6.51
CA ILE A 196 2.14 -7.05 -5.23
C ILE A 196 3.34 -7.43 -4.36
N MET A 197 4.41 -7.96 -4.97
CA MET A 197 5.65 -8.26 -4.29
C MET A 197 6.28 -6.99 -3.70
N ALA A 198 6.32 -5.89 -4.47
CA ALA A 198 6.82 -4.62 -3.98
C ALA A 198 5.96 -4.05 -2.83
N LEU A 199 4.62 -4.13 -2.91
CA LEU A 199 3.74 -3.73 -1.81
C LEU A 199 4.01 -4.53 -0.54
N GLN A 200 4.14 -5.85 -0.68
CA GLN A 200 4.33 -6.76 0.44
C GLN A 200 5.68 -6.55 1.13
N GLN A 201 6.75 -6.38 0.36
CA GLN A 201 8.09 -6.27 0.92
C GLN A 201 8.41 -4.88 1.49
N THR A 202 7.89 -3.82 0.86
CA THR A 202 8.26 -2.45 1.24
C THR A 202 7.27 -1.75 2.15
N GLY A 203 6.03 -2.25 2.25
CA GLY A 203 4.95 -1.52 2.93
C GLY A 203 4.66 -0.13 2.34
N ALA A 204 5.15 0.15 1.13
CA ALA A 204 5.01 1.43 0.47
C ALA A 204 3.54 1.76 0.15
N ARG A 205 3.24 3.05 0.01
CA ARG A 205 1.93 3.43 -0.53
C ARG A 205 1.87 3.11 -2.02
N PRO A 206 0.71 2.66 -2.55
CA PRO A 206 0.59 2.35 -3.97
C PRO A 206 1.12 3.44 -4.90
N VAL A 207 0.83 4.70 -4.60
CA VAL A 207 1.31 5.84 -5.40
C VAL A 207 2.84 5.98 -5.42
N GLN A 208 3.54 5.57 -4.36
CA GLN A 208 5.00 5.59 -4.34
C GLN A 208 5.57 4.57 -5.33
N LEU A 209 4.98 3.37 -5.37
CA LEU A 209 5.37 2.31 -6.30
C LEU A 209 5.04 2.66 -7.75
N THR A 210 3.86 3.26 -8.00
CA THR A 210 3.51 3.68 -9.37
C THR A 210 4.47 4.73 -9.93
N TYR A 211 5.15 5.49 -9.06
CA TYR A 211 6.10 6.55 -9.44
C TYR A 211 7.56 6.08 -9.48
N LEU A 212 7.81 4.76 -9.40
CA LEU A 212 9.16 4.21 -9.55
C LEU A 212 9.64 4.27 -11.00
N TYR A 213 10.87 4.68 -11.17
CA TYR A 213 11.58 4.71 -12.44
C TYR A 213 12.74 3.71 -12.43
N TYR A 214 13.24 3.34 -13.60
CA TYR A 214 14.38 2.42 -13.71
C TYR A 214 15.58 2.87 -12.86
N ARG A 215 15.89 4.16 -12.83
CA ARG A 215 16.98 4.76 -12.04
C ARG A 215 16.84 4.62 -10.52
N ASP A 216 15.67 4.24 -10.03
CA ASP A 216 15.41 4.08 -8.60
C ASP A 216 15.85 2.71 -8.07
N LEU A 217 16.23 1.81 -8.98
CA LEU A 217 16.79 0.50 -8.69
C LEU A 217 18.31 0.64 -8.57
N ILE A 218 18.80 0.82 -7.35
CA ILE A 218 20.20 1.10 -7.06
C ILE A 218 20.90 -0.20 -6.67
N THR A 219 22.02 -0.50 -7.34
CA THR A 219 22.93 -1.55 -6.92
C THR A 219 24.21 -0.88 -6.43
N ARG A 220 24.63 -1.15 -5.21
CA ARG A 220 25.92 -0.71 -4.64
C ARG A 220 26.77 -1.94 -4.33
N VAL A 221 28.08 -1.77 -4.40
CA VAL A 221 29.04 -2.80 -4.03
C VAL A 221 29.81 -2.31 -2.81
N GLU A 222 29.71 -3.02 -1.70
CA GLU A 222 30.44 -2.74 -0.47
C GLU A 222 31.25 -3.99 -0.10
N GLU A 223 32.54 -3.86 0.08
CA GLU A 223 33.46 -4.97 0.41
C GLU A 223 33.33 -6.20 -0.51
N GLY A 224 32.99 -5.98 -1.79
CA GLY A 224 32.81 -7.06 -2.78
C GLY A 224 31.44 -7.74 -2.75
N VAL A 225 30.52 -7.28 -1.91
CA VAL A 225 29.13 -7.76 -1.84
C VAL A 225 28.18 -6.78 -2.52
N GLU A 226 27.29 -7.29 -3.36
CA GLU A 226 26.24 -6.49 -3.97
C GLU A 226 25.08 -6.24 -2.97
N HIS A 227 24.72 -4.99 -2.82
CA HIS A 227 23.60 -4.50 -2.05
C HIS A 227 22.56 -3.86 -2.98
N PHE A 228 21.30 -4.09 -2.70
CA PHE A 228 20.19 -3.65 -3.53
C PHE A 228 19.30 -2.67 -2.77
N ASP A 229 19.34 -1.41 -3.18
CA ASP A 229 18.55 -0.36 -2.57
C ASP A 229 17.43 0.09 -3.50
N LEU A 230 16.27 0.41 -2.93
CA LEU A 230 15.14 0.95 -3.66
C LEU A 230 14.88 2.39 -3.24
N GLN A 231 14.98 3.32 -4.20
CA GLN A 231 14.72 4.73 -3.98
C GLN A 231 13.23 5.04 -4.19
N LEU A 232 12.45 5.04 -3.11
CA LEU A 232 11.01 5.31 -3.15
C LEU A 232 10.71 6.80 -3.16
N PRO A 233 9.94 7.34 -4.13
CA PRO A 233 9.44 8.71 -4.07
C PRO A 233 8.58 8.92 -2.84
N ASN A 234 8.78 10.03 -2.13
CA ASN A 234 7.90 10.39 -1.04
C ASN A 234 6.51 10.76 -1.57
N ALA A 235 5.48 10.39 -0.83
CA ALA A 235 4.12 10.78 -1.11
C ALA A 235 3.56 11.61 0.05
N LYS A 236 2.77 12.64 -0.26
CA LYS A 236 2.05 13.50 0.70
C LYS A 236 2.91 14.47 1.51
N LYS A 237 4.07 14.86 1.04
CA LYS A 237 4.76 16.02 1.60
C LYS A 237 4.16 17.31 1.06
N ARG A 238 3.94 18.32 1.95
CA ARG A 238 3.14 19.51 1.63
C ARG A 238 3.75 20.40 0.56
N ASP A 239 5.08 20.52 0.56
CA ASP A 239 5.79 21.51 -0.26
C ASP A 239 6.62 20.88 -1.39
N GLU A 240 6.31 19.64 -1.78
CA GLU A 240 7.07 18.92 -2.80
C GLU A 240 6.21 18.62 -4.03
N HIS A 241 6.82 18.82 -5.19
CA HIS A 241 6.28 18.42 -6.48
C HIS A 241 6.44 16.90 -6.72
N PHE A 242 5.94 16.43 -7.87
CA PHE A 242 6.13 15.06 -8.32
C PHE A 242 7.59 14.61 -8.20
N ARG A 243 7.83 13.56 -7.38
CA ARG A 243 9.17 13.02 -7.12
C ARG A 243 10.17 14.06 -6.57
N GLY A 244 9.70 15.00 -5.77
CA GLY A 244 10.55 16.07 -5.18
C GLY A 244 11.52 15.57 -4.09
N SER A 245 11.19 14.48 -3.40
CA SER A 245 12.06 13.83 -2.41
C SER A 245 11.87 12.32 -2.39
N PHE A 246 12.81 11.64 -1.74
CA PHE A 246 12.89 10.18 -1.74
C PHE A 246 13.19 9.62 -0.36
N GLN A 247 12.76 8.38 -0.16
CA GLN A 247 13.18 7.50 0.92
C GLN A 247 14.00 6.36 0.30
N ILE A 248 15.14 6.04 0.90
CA ILE A 248 15.95 4.89 0.45
C ILE A 248 15.61 3.69 1.33
N LYS A 249 15.10 2.64 0.70
CA LYS A 249 14.94 1.31 1.30
C LYS A 249 16.23 0.55 1.05
N LYS A 250 17.07 0.46 2.07
CA LYS A 250 18.33 -0.29 1.98
C LYS A 250 18.07 -1.79 2.00
N ASP A 251 18.92 -2.52 1.30
CA ASP A 251 18.93 -3.99 1.29
C ASP A 251 17.55 -4.60 1.00
N SER A 252 16.89 -4.06 -0.05
CA SER A 252 15.54 -4.47 -0.48
C SER A 252 15.43 -5.90 -1.03
N GLY A 253 16.55 -6.63 -1.07
CA GLY A 253 16.64 -8.01 -1.52
C GLY A 253 16.84 -8.17 -3.04
N GLU A 254 17.67 -9.14 -3.40
CA GLU A 254 18.02 -9.43 -4.80
C GLU A 254 16.79 -9.81 -5.63
N ASP A 255 15.90 -10.63 -5.08
CA ASP A 255 14.72 -11.14 -5.80
C ASP A 255 13.74 -10.01 -6.15
N LEU A 256 13.47 -9.09 -5.22
CA LEU A 256 12.64 -7.92 -5.53
C LEU A 256 13.28 -7.06 -6.61
N MET A 257 14.59 -6.84 -6.50
CA MET A 257 15.33 -6.06 -7.48
C MET A 257 15.31 -6.70 -8.85
N LEU A 258 15.49 -8.03 -8.95
CA LEU A 258 15.41 -8.78 -10.20
C LEU A 258 14.03 -8.66 -10.84
N VAL A 259 12.97 -8.84 -10.07
CA VAL A 259 11.60 -8.74 -10.54
C VAL A 259 11.29 -7.32 -11.03
N LEU A 260 11.67 -6.29 -10.27
CA LEU A 260 11.47 -4.90 -10.66
C LEU A 260 12.30 -4.51 -11.89
N LYS A 261 13.56 -4.97 -12.02
CA LYS A 261 14.38 -4.80 -13.23
C LYS A 261 13.75 -5.47 -14.44
N THR A 262 13.20 -6.67 -14.26
CA THR A 262 12.50 -7.39 -15.35
C THR A 262 11.26 -6.63 -15.81
N GLN A 263 10.45 -6.13 -14.86
CA GLN A 263 9.28 -5.31 -15.19
C GLN A 263 9.68 -3.99 -15.85
N ALA A 264 10.74 -3.34 -15.40
CA ALA A 264 11.27 -2.12 -16.00
C ALA A 264 11.75 -2.35 -17.45
N ASN A 265 12.45 -3.46 -17.69
CA ASN A 265 12.88 -3.85 -19.04
C ASN A 265 11.67 -4.13 -19.96
N GLN A 266 10.59 -4.71 -19.44
CA GLN A 266 9.34 -4.85 -20.22
C GLN A 266 8.76 -3.47 -20.59
N SER A 267 8.77 -2.50 -19.69
CA SER A 267 8.33 -1.13 -19.94
C SER A 267 9.23 -0.42 -20.97
N ILE A 268 10.55 -0.57 -20.86
CA ILE A 268 11.53 -0.05 -21.82
C ILE A 268 11.28 -0.63 -23.21
N ASN A 269 11.15 -1.96 -23.32
CA ASN A 269 10.87 -2.63 -24.58
C ASN A 269 9.54 -2.18 -25.20
N ALA A 270 8.52 -1.91 -24.38
CA ALA A 270 7.26 -1.37 -24.87
C ALA A 270 7.42 0.01 -25.52
N VAL A 271 8.23 0.90 -24.93
CA VAL A 271 8.56 2.21 -25.50
C VAL A 271 9.38 2.05 -26.78
N GLU A 272 10.44 1.24 -26.76
CA GLU A 272 11.28 0.98 -27.93
C GLU A 272 10.48 0.42 -29.11
N THR A 273 9.54 -0.49 -28.83
CA THR A 273 8.67 -1.11 -29.83
C THR A 273 7.63 -0.12 -30.38
N GLN A 274 6.99 0.67 -29.49
CA GLN A 274 5.94 1.61 -29.88
C GLN A 274 6.47 2.66 -30.87
N PHE A 275 7.68 3.16 -30.65
CA PHE A 275 8.24 4.26 -31.43
C PHE A 275 9.32 3.83 -32.41
N ASP A 276 9.59 2.53 -32.54
CA ASP A 276 10.63 1.95 -33.42
C ASP A 276 12.02 2.60 -33.20
N ILE A 277 12.45 2.69 -31.93
CA ILE A 277 13.72 3.33 -31.53
C ILE A 277 14.52 2.45 -30.59
N LYS A 278 15.78 2.82 -30.37
CA LYS A 278 16.60 2.30 -29.27
C LYS A 278 16.90 3.41 -28.28
N LEU A 279 16.52 3.18 -27.03
CA LEU A 279 16.73 4.14 -25.95
C LEU A 279 18.19 4.11 -25.47
N THR A 280 18.75 5.30 -25.27
CA THR A 280 20.04 5.47 -24.58
C THR A 280 19.89 5.11 -23.10
N SER A 281 21.01 4.84 -22.41
CA SER A 281 21.01 4.56 -20.97
C SER A 281 20.38 5.70 -20.16
N ARG A 282 20.57 6.97 -20.57
CA ARG A 282 19.93 8.13 -19.93
C ARG A 282 18.42 8.11 -20.09
N GLN A 283 17.91 7.79 -21.27
CA GLN A 283 16.48 7.69 -21.53
C GLN A 283 15.84 6.51 -20.79
N LYS A 284 16.50 5.33 -20.80
CA LYS A 284 16.03 4.15 -20.02
C LYS A 284 15.83 4.47 -18.54
N ASN A 285 16.76 5.24 -17.95
CA ASN A 285 16.66 5.69 -16.56
C ASN A 285 15.42 6.56 -16.26
N GLN A 286 14.80 7.15 -17.28
CA GLN A 286 13.61 7.99 -17.16
C GLN A 286 12.30 7.21 -17.43
N ILE A 287 12.36 5.92 -17.73
CA ILE A 287 11.15 5.12 -17.99
C ILE A 287 10.55 4.67 -16.66
N PRO A 288 9.23 4.86 -16.42
CA PRO A 288 8.53 4.30 -15.28
C PRO A 288 8.58 2.77 -15.29
N ILE A 289 8.85 2.15 -14.14
CA ILE A 289 8.81 0.69 -13.99
C ILE A 289 7.40 0.16 -14.30
N PHE A 290 6.39 0.85 -13.77
CA PHE A 290 4.99 0.56 -14.01
C PHE A 290 4.42 1.57 -15.02
N LEU A 291 4.75 1.36 -16.30
CA LEU A 291 4.39 2.26 -17.39
C LEU A 291 2.88 2.18 -17.69
N ASN A 292 2.25 3.34 -17.90
CA ASN A 292 0.90 3.44 -18.42
C ASN A 292 0.89 3.30 -19.96
N THR A 293 0.89 2.06 -20.43
CA THR A 293 0.94 1.73 -21.87
C THR A 293 -0.24 2.30 -22.64
N ARG A 294 -1.40 2.49 -21.99
CA ARG A 294 -2.58 3.08 -22.64
C ARG A 294 -2.39 4.57 -22.95
N GLU A 295 -1.78 5.34 -22.05
CA GLU A 295 -1.48 6.74 -22.35
C GLU A 295 -0.36 6.83 -23.39
N MET A 296 0.67 5.99 -23.25
CA MET A 296 1.76 5.90 -24.23
C MET A 296 1.23 5.60 -25.64
N SER A 297 0.30 4.66 -25.79
CA SER A 297 -0.24 4.27 -27.10
C SER A 297 -1.03 5.37 -27.84
N LYS A 298 -1.37 6.47 -27.17
CA LYS A 298 -2.03 7.64 -27.80
C LYS A 298 -1.03 8.59 -28.46
N LEU A 299 0.26 8.44 -28.17
CA LEU A 299 1.30 9.33 -28.64
C LEU A 299 1.79 8.88 -30.02
N ALA A 300 1.97 9.83 -30.92
CA ALA A 300 2.38 9.57 -32.30
C ALA A 300 3.91 9.44 -32.43
N SER A 301 4.68 10.03 -31.54
CA SER A 301 6.14 10.05 -31.60
C SER A 301 6.80 9.99 -30.23
N PHE A 302 8.10 9.65 -30.22
CA PHE A 302 8.89 9.67 -29.00
C PHE A 302 9.10 11.10 -28.48
N ASP A 303 9.14 12.11 -29.35
CA ASP A 303 9.22 13.51 -28.93
C ASP A 303 7.99 13.92 -28.10
N GLU A 304 6.80 13.47 -28.50
CA GLU A 304 5.57 13.67 -27.71
C GLU A 304 5.66 12.97 -26.34
N PHE A 305 6.25 11.78 -26.31
CA PHE A 305 6.50 11.04 -25.05
C PHE A 305 7.43 11.84 -24.13
N GLU A 306 8.57 12.35 -24.63
CA GLU A 306 9.50 13.17 -23.83
C GLU A 306 8.84 14.49 -23.37
N GLN A 307 8.04 15.14 -24.22
CA GLN A 307 7.29 16.35 -23.83
C GLN A 307 6.28 16.05 -22.71
N LEU A 308 5.53 14.94 -22.82
CA LEU A 308 4.60 14.52 -21.78
C LEU A 308 5.33 14.21 -20.46
N GLN A 309 6.48 13.54 -20.56
CA GLN A 309 7.32 13.22 -19.42
C GLN A 309 7.87 14.47 -18.69
N GLN A 310 8.09 15.55 -19.42
CA GLN A 310 8.53 16.83 -18.83
C GLN A 310 7.37 17.61 -18.20
N LYS A 311 6.20 17.63 -18.83
CA LYS A 311 5.05 18.45 -18.41
C LYS A 311 4.20 17.78 -17.32
N THR A 312 3.82 16.52 -17.56
CA THR A 312 2.90 15.74 -16.69
C THR A 312 3.36 14.29 -16.60
N PRO A 313 4.52 14.04 -15.98
CA PRO A 313 5.18 12.72 -15.94
C PRO A 313 4.31 11.63 -15.29
N ASP A 314 3.43 11.98 -14.39
CA ASP A 314 2.50 11.06 -13.72
C ASP A 314 1.46 10.43 -14.66
N LEU A 315 1.20 11.03 -15.82
CA LEU A 315 0.36 10.43 -16.86
C LEU A 315 0.98 9.14 -17.44
N LEU A 316 2.30 9.09 -17.53
CA LEU A 316 3.03 7.90 -18.01
C LEU A 316 3.18 6.81 -16.95
N CYS A 317 2.87 7.11 -15.70
CA CYS A 317 2.89 6.15 -14.60
C CYS A 317 1.56 5.37 -14.50
N LEU A 318 1.63 4.15 -13.97
CA LEU A 318 0.43 3.37 -13.65
C LEU A 318 -0.51 4.18 -12.76
N ARG A 319 -1.79 4.26 -13.13
CA ARG A 319 -2.79 5.00 -12.34
C ARG A 319 -3.14 4.27 -11.05
N THR A 320 -3.50 5.01 -10.00
CA THR A 320 -3.85 4.37 -8.73
C THR A 320 -5.28 3.85 -8.70
N LYS A 321 -6.25 4.55 -9.31
CA LYS A 321 -7.68 4.22 -9.16
C LYS A 321 -8.47 4.05 -10.45
N ILE A 322 -8.31 4.96 -11.40
CA ILE A 322 -9.18 5.02 -12.57
C ILE A 322 -8.43 4.62 -13.83
N GLY A 323 -9.01 3.73 -14.58
CA GLY A 323 -8.49 3.28 -15.87
C GLY A 323 -7.96 1.85 -15.84
N ASN A 324 -7.59 1.38 -17.01
CA ASN A 324 -6.89 0.11 -17.22
C ASN A 324 -5.68 0.45 -18.13
N PRO A 325 -4.43 0.26 -17.68
CA PRO A 325 -4.02 -0.35 -16.40
C PRO A 325 -4.11 0.60 -15.19
N SER A 326 -4.43 0.04 -14.03
CA SER A 326 -4.41 0.75 -12.73
C SER A 326 -4.16 -0.20 -11.57
N VAL A 327 -3.74 0.34 -10.43
CA VAL A 327 -3.58 -0.44 -9.18
C VAL A 327 -4.90 -1.09 -8.76
N ASP A 328 -6.02 -0.36 -8.83
CA ASP A 328 -7.35 -0.92 -8.52
C ASP A 328 -7.71 -2.10 -9.43
N GLU A 329 -7.28 -2.08 -10.70
CA GLU A 329 -7.47 -3.21 -11.61
C GLU A 329 -6.61 -4.41 -11.25
N ILE A 330 -5.33 -4.17 -10.91
CA ILE A 330 -4.43 -5.23 -10.39
C ILE A 330 -5.07 -5.88 -9.15
N ILE A 331 -5.47 -5.09 -8.17
CA ILE A 331 -6.07 -5.61 -6.93
C ILE A 331 -7.38 -6.36 -7.19
N ARG A 332 -8.26 -5.86 -8.07
CA ARG A 332 -9.50 -6.55 -8.44
C ARG A 332 -9.23 -7.90 -9.13
N ARG A 333 -8.24 -7.94 -10.02
CA ARG A 333 -7.84 -9.18 -10.70
C ARG A 333 -7.29 -10.19 -9.71
N LEU A 334 -6.37 -9.78 -8.85
CA LEU A 334 -5.81 -10.63 -7.79
C LEU A 334 -6.90 -11.14 -6.84
N SER A 335 -7.83 -10.26 -6.40
CA SER A 335 -8.94 -10.64 -5.52
C SER A 335 -9.89 -11.67 -6.16
N ARG A 336 -10.10 -11.57 -7.47
CA ARG A 336 -10.96 -12.52 -8.20
C ARG A 336 -10.29 -13.88 -8.41
N LEU A 337 -8.97 -13.90 -8.60
CA LEU A 337 -8.21 -15.12 -8.85
C LEU A 337 -7.77 -15.83 -7.57
N CYS A 338 -7.71 -15.11 -6.45
CA CYS A 338 -7.23 -15.64 -5.18
C CYS A 338 -8.30 -16.58 -4.55
N PRO A 339 -8.01 -17.87 -4.38
CA PRO A 339 -8.96 -18.82 -3.81
C PRO A 339 -8.88 -18.88 -2.27
N LEU A 340 -8.02 -18.09 -1.65
CA LEU A 340 -7.73 -18.19 -0.23
C LEU A 340 -8.90 -17.72 0.63
N LYS A 341 -9.18 -18.48 1.68
CA LYS A 341 -10.12 -18.14 2.74
C LYS A 341 -9.37 -17.73 4.00
N THR A 342 -10.04 -16.97 4.86
CA THR A 342 -9.49 -16.59 6.17
C THR A 342 -10.40 -17.06 7.29
N THR A 343 -9.81 -17.69 8.32
CA THR A 343 -10.50 -18.12 9.53
C THR A 343 -11.05 -16.96 10.35
N ARG A 344 -10.58 -15.75 10.09
CA ARG A 344 -11.01 -14.51 10.77
C ARG A 344 -12.38 -14.00 10.30
N ILE A 345 -12.91 -14.53 9.19
CA ILE A 345 -14.26 -14.24 8.68
C ILE A 345 -15.04 -15.55 8.73
N LYS A 346 -15.92 -15.67 9.74
CA LYS A 346 -16.80 -16.83 9.90
C LYS A 346 -18.12 -16.56 9.14
N LEU A 347 -18.51 -17.52 8.32
CA LEU A 347 -19.79 -17.57 7.60
C LEU A 347 -20.54 -18.83 8.02
N ASP A 348 -21.84 -18.88 7.76
CA ASP A 348 -22.69 -20.04 8.13
C ASP A 348 -22.23 -21.33 7.45
N ASP A 349 -21.63 -21.23 6.26
CA ASP A 349 -21.15 -22.33 5.43
C ASP A 349 -19.60 -22.47 5.38
N GLY A 350 -18.89 -21.79 6.30
CA GLY A 350 -17.43 -21.92 6.38
C GLY A 350 -16.69 -20.60 6.63
N PHE A 351 -15.65 -20.33 5.85
CA PHE A 351 -14.80 -19.17 6.01
C PHE A 351 -14.90 -18.22 4.82
N GLY A 352 -14.84 -16.92 5.08
CA GLY A 352 -14.89 -15.87 4.07
C GLY A 352 -13.58 -15.73 3.28
N ASP A 353 -13.69 -15.06 2.13
CA ASP A 353 -12.55 -14.82 1.24
C ASP A 353 -11.50 -13.91 1.89
N LEU A 354 -10.23 -14.18 1.58
CA LEU A 354 -9.13 -13.31 1.98
C LEU A 354 -9.25 -11.95 1.24
N HIS A 355 -9.48 -10.89 2.00
CA HIS A 355 -9.67 -9.55 1.43
C HIS A 355 -8.32 -8.91 1.07
N ILE A 356 -8.05 -8.70 -0.21
CA ILE A 356 -6.82 -8.08 -0.71
C ILE A 356 -7.01 -6.56 -0.80
N ASN A 357 -6.18 -5.82 -0.06
CA ASN A 357 -6.21 -4.36 -0.04
C ASN A 357 -4.79 -3.81 0.15
N PRO A 358 -4.32 -2.85 -0.70
CA PRO A 358 -2.97 -2.31 -0.60
C PRO A 358 -2.63 -1.72 0.78
N ARG A 359 -3.61 -1.16 1.50
CA ARG A 359 -3.39 -0.61 2.83
C ARG A 359 -3.05 -1.69 3.86
N ARG A 360 -3.61 -2.89 3.70
CA ARG A 360 -3.33 -4.02 4.59
C ARG A 360 -1.85 -4.41 4.57
N PHE A 361 -1.20 -4.41 3.39
CA PHE A 361 0.24 -4.71 3.28
C PHE A 361 1.08 -3.73 4.09
N ARG A 362 0.75 -2.44 4.04
CA ARG A 362 1.44 -1.43 4.82
C ARG A 362 1.21 -1.61 6.34
N TYR A 363 0.00 -1.91 6.73
CA TYR A 363 -0.31 -2.21 8.12
C TYR A 363 0.41 -3.46 8.60
N THR A 364 0.43 -4.50 7.79
CA THR A 364 1.16 -5.74 8.06
C THR A 364 2.65 -5.49 8.21
N HIS A 365 3.25 -4.72 7.30
CA HIS A 365 4.67 -4.37 7.37
C HIS A 365 5.00 -3.64 8.69
N ALA A 366 4.20 -2.63 9.05
CA ALA A 366 4.37 -1.91 10.31
C ALA A 366 4.16 -2.79 11.55
N THR A 367 3.14 -3.65 11.53
CA THR A 367 2.85 -4.58 12.63
C THR A 367 3.99 -5.60 12.78
N ASN A 368 4.51 -6.13 11.68
CA ASN A 368 5.66 -7.05 11.71
C ASN A 368 6.91 -6.38 12.30
N MET A 369 7.18 -5.12 11.94
CA MET A 369 8.28 -4.36 12.55
C MET A 369 8.07 -4.15 14.07
N ALA A 370 6.87 -3.80 14.48
CA ALA A 370 6.53 -3.66 15.89
C ALA A 370 6.72 -4.99 16.65
N MET A 371 6.29 -6.11 16.06
CA MET A 371 6.51 -7.45 16.62
C MET A 371 8.00 -7.81 16.74
N LEU A 372 8.83 -7.33 15.81
CA LEU A 372 10.28 -7.49 15.86
C LEU A 372 10.95 -6.54 16.85
N GLY A 373 10.18 -5.69 17.55
CA GLY A 373 10.66 -4.76 18.55
C GLY A 373 11.25 -3.46 17.99
N ALA A 374 10.92 -3.11 16.75
CA ALA A 374 11.32 -1.83 16.20
C ALA A 374 10.67 -0.67 16.97
N SER A 375 11.43 0.42 17.18
CA SER A 375 10.90 1.61 17.83
C SER A 375 9.90 2.35 16.95
N ASP A 376 9.03 3.18 17.55
CA ASP A 376 8.09 4.04 16.81
C ASP A 376 8.79 4.90 15.75
N TYR A 377 9.99 5.39 16.05
CA TYR A 377 10.80 6.16 15.10
C TYR A 377 11.25 5.31 13.91
N ALA A 378 11.76 4.11 14.17
CA ALA A 378 12.19 3.19 13.11
C ALA A 378 11.02 2.80 12.21
N ILE A 379 9.84 2.53 12.77
CA ILE A 379 8.62 2.24 12.01
C ILE A 379 8.16 3.47 11.22
N ALA A 380 8.19 4.67 11.81
CA ALA A 380 7.84 5.90 11.12
C ALA A 380 8.77 6.17 9.93
N GLU A 381 10.09 6.05 10.14
CA GLU A 381 11.10 6.20 9.11
C GLU A 381 10.90 5.18 7.98
N GLU A 382 10.74 3.90 8.34
CA GLU A 382 10.53 2.81 7.39
C GLU A 382 9.25 3.01 6.57
N LEU A 383 8.21 3.57 7.17
CA LEU A 383 6.97 3.92 6.48
C LEU A 383 7.02 5.28 5.76
N GLY A 384 8.11 6.05 5.86
CA GLY A 384 8.21 7.41 5.32
C GLY A 384 7.14 8.34 5.92
N GLN A 385 6.94 8.29 7.24
CA GLN A 385 6.05 9.16 7.99
C GLN A 385 6.85 10.22 8.72
N SER A 386 6.34 11.45 8.75
CA SER A 386 7.01 12.58 9.39
C SER A 386 6.80 12.66 10.90
N ASP A 387 5.84 11.90 11.45
CA ASP A 387 5.54 11.85 12.88
C ASP A 387 5.18 10.44 13.35
N THR A 388 5.34 10.19 14.65
CA THR A 388 5.07 8.91 15.29
C THR A 388 3.62 8.76 15.77
N GLN A 389 2.77 9.80 15.71
CA GLN A 389 1.39 9.75 16.24
C GLN A 389 0.54 8.66 15.59
N GLN A 390 0.80 8.36 14.31
CA GLN A 390 0.08 7.31 13.60
C GLN A 390 0.74 5.94 13.74
N VAL A 391 1.96 5.88 14.26
CA VAL A 391 2.72 4.63 14.47
C VAL A 391 2.31 3.96 15.76
N LYS A 392 1.97 4.73 16.79
CA LYS A 392 1.51 4.21 18.09
C LYS A 392 0.42 3.14 17.98
N VAL A 393 -0.45 3.24 16.98
CA VAL A 393 -1.47 2.23 16.69
C VAL A 393 -0.89 0.83 16.44
N TYR A 394 0.36 0.73 15.99
CA TYR A 394 1.03 -0.54 15.74
C TYR A 394 1.78 -1.07 16.98
N THR A 395 2.18 -0.17 17.86
CA THR A 395 2.97 -0.48 19.06
C THR A 395 2.13 -0.50 20.35
N GLU A 396 1.00 0.22 20.37
CA GLU A 396 -0.01 0.19 21.44
C GLU A 396 -0.98 -1.00 21.32
N PHE A 397 -0.53 -2.12 20.77
CA PHE A 397 -1.33 -3.35 20.80
C PHE A 397 -1.47 -3.76 22.27
N ASN A 398 -2.64 -3.47 22.83
CA ASN A 398 -2.94 -3.56 24.25
C ASN A 398 -2.82 -5.00 24.78
N GLU A 399 -2.27 -5.14 25.99
CA GLU A 399 -2.36 -6.35 26.80
C GLU A 399 -3.80 -6.91 26.84
N GLU A 400 -4.81 -6.05 26.93
CA GLU A 400 -6.23 -6.39 26.89
C GLU A 400 -6.68 -7.12 25.61
N MET A 401 -6.01 -6.87 24.48
CA MET A 401 -6.32 -7.51 23.20
C MET A 401 -5.53 -8.81 23.04
N ALA A 402 -4.35 -8.92 23.61
CA ALA A 402 -3.62 -10.17 23.73
C ALA A 402 -4.42 -11.16 24.59
N ASP A 403 -4.97 -10.73 25.72
CA ASP A 403 -5.81 -11.54 26.61
C ASP A 403 -7.11 -12.00 25.92
N ARG A 404 -7.77 -11.13 25.18
CA ARG A 404 -8.99 -11.48 24.40
C ARG A 404 -8.69 -12.41 23.21
N ILE A 405 -7.52 -12.24 22.58
CA ILE A 405 -7.06 -13.14 21.51
C ILE A 405 -6.68 -14.49 22.13
N ASP A 406 -6.02 -14.51 23.27
CA ASP A 406 -5.69 -15.75 23.99
C ASP A 406 -6.95 -16.47 24.48
N GLU A 407 -7.94 -15.76 24.99
CA GLU A 407 -9.22 -16.34 25.41
C GLU A 407 -10.04 -16.90 24.22
N ALA A 408 -10.05 -16.18 23.10
CA ALA A 408 -10.70 -16.63 21.86
C ALA A 408 -9.95 -17.76 21.14
N LEU A 409 -8.61 -17.78 21.25
CA LEU A 409 -7.75 -18.77 20.59
C LEU A 409 -7.44 -19.97 21.48
N ALA A 410 -7.55 -19.87 22.80
CA ALA A 410 -7.26 -20.98 23.71
C ALA A 410 -8.13 -22.21 23.44
N ALA A 411 -9.37 -22.03 23.04
CA ALA A 411 -10.29 -23.11 22.65
C ALA A 411 -9.94 -23.74 21.27
N ASP A 412 -9.41 -22.93 20.34
CA ASP A 412 -9.08 -23.35 18.97
C ASP A 412 -7.62 -23.75 18.79
N LEU A 413 -6.73 -23.41 19.73
CA LEU A 413 -5.28 -23.66 19.65
C LEU A 413 -4.85 -25.04 20.17
N THR A 414 -5.73 -25.78 20.83
CA THR A 414 -5.45 -27.16 21.25
C THR A 414 -5.07 -28.09 20.05
N PRO A 415 -5.61 -27.92 18.82
CA PRO A 415 -5.13 -28.65 17.63
C PRO A 415 -3.85 -28.05 17.00
N LEU A 416 -3.49 -26.79 17.34
CA LEU A 416 -2.27 -26.11 16.87
C LEU A 416 -1.02 -26.50 17.67
N ALA A 417 -1.11 -27.49 18.56
CA ALA A 417 0.03 -28.21 19.14
C ALA A 417 0.91 -28.92 18.07
N GLN A 418 0.52 -28.88 16.82
CA GLN A 418 1.37 -29.15 15.66
C GLN A 418 1.99 -27.85 15.14
N ALA A 419 2.78 -27.20 15.98
CA ALA A 419 3.43 -25.91 15.64
C ALA A 419 4.36 -25.99 14.42
N PHE A 420 4.81 -27.18 14.06
CA PHE A 420 5.62 -27.44 12.87
C PHE A 420 4.78 -28.16 11.80
N SER A 421 4.59 -27.51 10.68
CA SER A 421 3.81 -28.00 9.53
C SER A 421 4.66 -28.43 8.33
N GLY A 422 6.00 -28.30 8.42
CA GLY A 422 6.93 -28.73 7.38
C GLY A 422 7.20 -30.23 7.36
N THR A 423 8.15 -30.66 6.53
CA THR A 423 8.54 -32.07 6.37
C THR A 423 9.99 -32.27 6.79
N LEU A 424 10.24 -33.08 7.85
CA LEU A 424 11.59 -33.48 8.22
C LEU A 424 12.20 -34.33 7.10
N ILE A 425 13.45 -34.06 6.75
CA ILE A 425 14.23 -34.84 5.78
C ILE A 425 15.58 -35.24 6.38
N ASP A 426 16.11 -36.37 5.91
CA ASP A 426 17.36 -36.91 6.46
C ASP A 426 18.57 -36.05 6.08
N GLY A 427 18.54 -35.38 4.92
CA GLY A 427 19.59 -34.44 4.51
C GLY A 427 19.22 -33.61 3.29
N GLU A 428 20.15 -32.75 2.85
CA GLU A 428 19.95 -31.84 1.71
C GLU A 428 19.60 -32.62 0.41
N LYS A 429 20.09 -33.82 0.26
CA LYS A 429 19.85 -34.66 -0.94
C LYS A 429 18.38 -35.06 -1.08
N ASP A 430 17.65 -35.06 0.03
CA ASP A 430 16.24 -35.47 0.09
C ASP A 430 15.31 -34.26 -0.02
N ALA A 431 15.87 -33.06 -0.18
CA ALA A 431 15.09 -31.83 -0.30
C ALA A 431 14.41 -31.75 -1.68
N ILE A 432 13.23 -31.14 -1.74
CA ILE A 432 12.53 -30.81 -3.00
C ILE A 432 13.45 -30.00 -3.94
N ARG A 433 14.32 -29.16 -3.36
CA ARG A 433 15.35 -28.44 -4.10
C ARG A 433 16.74 -28.94 -3.70
N ALA A 434 16.97 -30.21 -3.90
CA ALA A 434 18.25 -30.83 -3.60
C ALA A 434 19.41 -30.14 -4.35
N ASN A 435 20.51 -29.90 -3.64
CA ASN A 435 21.73 -29.29 -4.18
C ASN A 435 21.58 -27.85 -4.74
N ASP A 436 20.49 -27.15 -4.43
CA ASP A 436 20.35 -25.73 -4.74
C ASP A 436 20.78 -24.89 -3.52
N PRO A 437 21.96 -24.23 -3.55
CA PRO A 437 22.44 -23.43 -2.41
C PRO A 437 21.45 -22.32 -1.98
N ARG A 438 20.63 -21.83 -2.91
CA ARG A 438 19.62 -20.80 -2.63
C ARG A 438 18.41 -21.31 -1.85
N SER A 439 18.26 -22.62 -1.75
CA SER A 439 17.21 -23.25 -0.93
C SER A 439 17.63 -23.41 0.52
N ARG A 440 18.91 -23.29 0.84
CA ARG A 440 19.44 -23.49 2.18
C ARG A 440 18.97 -22.40 3.13
N ILE A 441 18.50 -22.81 4.28
CA ILE A 441 18.14 -21.93 5.39
C ILE A 441 19.25 -22.06 6.43
N ASN A 442 19.92 -20.94 6.73
CA ASN A 442 21.02 -20.92 7.67
C ASN A 442 20.58 -20.31 9.01
N ASN A 443 21.21 -20.73 10.12
CA ASN A 443 21.09 -20.07 11.40
C ASN A 443 21.91 -18.76 11.43
N ASN A 444 21.89 -18.05 12.55
CA ASN A 444 22.62 -16.78 12.69
C ASN A 444 24.16 -16.93 12.59
N ASP A 445 24.69 -18.14 12.74
CA ASP A 445 26.11 -18.47 12.66
C ASP A 445 26.49 -18.96 11.25
N GLY A 446 25.58 -18.89 10.27
CA GLY A 446 25.80 -19.33 8.90
C GLY A 446 25.67 -20.85 8.69
N ASN A 447 25.35 -21.62 9.71
CA ASN A 447 25.20 -23.06 9.60
C ASN A 447 23.82 -23.44 9.01
N PRO A 448 23.76 -24.30 7.98
CA PRO A 448 22.50 -24.68 7.38
C PRO A 448 21.65 -25.53 8.35
N VAL A 449 20.37 -25.20 8.43
CA VAL A 449 19.41 -25.89 9.31
C VAL A 449 18.32 -26.63 8.53
N GLY A 450 18.24 -26.44 7.22
CA GLY A 450 17.25 -27.10 6.38
C GLY A 450 17.18 -26.45 5.01
N SER A 451 16.24 -26.91 4.20
CA SER A 451 15.97 -26.39 2.87
C SER A 451 14.55 -25.80 2.78
N CYS A 452 14.39 -24.82 1.91
CA CYS A 452 13.07 -24.33 1.50
C CYS A 452 12.61 -25.10 0.27
N GLY A 453 11.52 -25.86 0.38
CA GLY A 453 10.93 -26.62 -0.72
C GLY A 453 10.23 -25.76 -1.78
N LYS A 454 10.30 -24.42 -1.67
CA LYS A 454 9.63 -23.51 -2.59
C LYS A 454 10.60 -22.85 -3.55
N PHE A 455 10.16 -22.68 -4.80
CA PHE A 455 10.81 -21.83 -5.80
C PHE A 455 10.28 -20.39 -5.64
N GLY A 456 11.16 -19.43 -5.41
CA GLY A 456 10.82 -18.01 -5.24
C GLY A 456 11.20 -17.46 -3.87
N PHE A 457 11.14 -16.15 -3.76
CA PHE A 457 11.59 -15.39 -2.60
C PHE A 457 10.64 -15.56 -1.40
N CYS A 458 11.24 -15.57 -0.21
CA CYS A 458 10.54 -15.49 1.07
C CYS A 458 11.23 -14.44 1.94
N ALA A 459 10.51 -13.37 2.31
CA ALA A 459 11.02 -12.31 3.20
C ALA A 459 11.13 -12.75 4.68
N ASN A 460 10.77 -13.98 5.00
CA ASN A 460 10.76 -14.48 6.36
C ASN A 460 12.13 -15.04 6.74
N GLY A 461 12.72 -14.56 7.83
CA GLY A 461 13.98 -15.08 8.36
C GLY A 461 13.84 -16.52 8.90
N THR A 462 14.98 -17.14 9.19
CA THR A 462 15.13 -18.55 9.63
C THR A 462 14.16 -18.96 10.73
N ILE A 463 13.88 -18.08 11.68
CA ILE A 463 12.97 -18.34 12.81
C ILE A 463 11.55 -18.66 12.31
N HIS A 464 11.09 -17.96 11.27
CA HIS A 464 9.76 -18.16 10.68
C HIS A 464 9.67 -19.40 9.79
N CYS A 465 10.81 -19.92 9.31
CA CYS A 465 10.82 -21.15 8.56
C CYS A 465 10.28 -22.33 9.37
N TYR A 466 10.55 -22.36 10.67
CA TYR A 466 10.08 -23.47 11.54
C TYR A 466 8.54 -23.56 11.63
N THR A 467 7.83 -22.49 11.38
CA THR A 467 6.35 -22.48 11.32
C THR A 467 5.80 -22.60 9.89
N CYS A 468 6.68 -22.76 8.89
CA CYS A 468 6.32 -22.79 7.47
C CYS A 468 6.15 -24.23 6.96
N ASN A 469 5.08 -24.49 6.20
CA ASN A 469 4.82 -25.82 5.60
C ASN A 469 5.76 -26.21 4.45
N LYS A 470 6.58 -25.29 3.96
CA LYS A 470 7.59 -25.54 2.92
C LYS A 470 8.99 -25.74 3.49
N PHE A 471 9.14 -25.62 4.81
CA PHE A 471 10.42 -25.85 5.45
C PHE A 471 10.71 -27.34 5.57
N GLN A 472 11.89 -27.71 5.16
CA GLN A 472 12.43 -29.07 5.21
C GLN A 472 13.66 -29.08 6.10
N PRO A 473 13.49 -29.14 7.46
CA PRO A 473 14.62 -29.23 8.39
C PRO A 473 15.40 -30.52 8.16
N TRP A 474 16.72 -30.45 8.29
CA TRP A 474 17.61 -31.59 8.14
C TRP A 474 17.80 -32.31 9.46
N LEU A 475 17.80 -33.63 9.44
CA LEU A 475 17.86 -34.47 10.62
C LEU A 475 19.07 -34.18 11.54
N ASN A 476 20.23 -33.87 10.98
CA ASN A 476 21.48 -33.64 11.71
C ASN A 476 21.85 -32.16 11.84
N ALA A 477 20.93 -31.24 11.56
CA ALA A 477 21.20 -29.81 11.65
C ALA A 477 21.17 -29.29 13.11
N PRO A 478 21.82 -28.14 13.39
CA PRO A 478 21.98 -27.62 14.75
C PRO A 478 20.73 -26.88 15.25
N HIS A 479 19.56 -27.54 15.24
CA HIS A 479 18.28 -26.96 15.68
C HIS A 479 18.28 -26.50 17.12
N THR A 480 19.10 -27.13 17.99
CA THR A 480 19.25 -26.73 19.40
C THR A 480 19.92 -25.37 19.55
N GLU A 481 20.84 -25.01 18.66
CA GLU A 481 21.48 -23.69 18.64
C GLU A 481 20.47 -22.61 18.22
N VAL A 482 19.65 -22.91 17.21
CA VAL A 482 18.55 -22.02 16.81
C VAL A 482 17.58 -21.81 17.96
N LEU A 483 17.19 -22.87 18.68
CA LEU A 483 16.32 -22.78 19.86
C LEU A 483 16.92 -21.85 20.93
N LYS A 484 18.20 -22.01 21.25
CA LYS A 484 18.90 -21.16 22.22
C LYS A 484 18.92 -19.71 21.81
N SER A 485 19.20 -19.42 20.52
CA SER A 485 19.25 -18.05 20.00
C SER A 485 17.88 -17.36 20.08
N VAL A 486 16.79 -18.08 19.75
CA VAL A 486 15.43 -17.54 19.80
C VAL A 486 14.98 -17.29 21.24
N ILE A 487 15.31 -18.19 22.16
CA ILE A 487 15.03 -17.99 23.60
C ILE A 487 15.79 -16.77 24.13
N THR A 488 17.08 -16.66 23.81
CA THR A 488 17.91 -15.53 24.22
C THR A 488 17.35 -14.20 23.71
N GLU A 489 16.95 -14.17 22.45
CA GLU A 489 16.36 -12.97 21.84
C GLU A 489 14.99 -12.62 22.45
N ARG A 490 14.13 -13.61 22.69
CA ARG A 490 12.87 -13.42 23.42
C ARG A 490 13.11 -12.82 24.81
N ASP A 491 14.05 -13.39 25.56
CA ASP A 491 14.34 -12.95 26.94
C ASP A 491 15.02 -11.56 26.94
N ARG A 492 15.83 -11.25 25.93
CA ARG A 492 16.36 -9.89 25.71
C ARG A 492 15.22 -8.89 25.50
N LYS A 493 14.27 -9.21 24.62
CA LYS A 493 13.11 -8.36 24.33
C LYS A 493 12.21 -8.18 25.56
N ARG A 494 11.98 -9.26 26.31
CA ARG A 494 11.25 -9.18 27.59
C ARG A 494 11.91 -8.21 28.57
N LYS A 495 13.24 -8.25 28.71
CA LYS A 495 14.00 -7.31 29.58
C LYS A 495 13.92 -5.86 29.07
N MET A 496 13.72 -5.65 27.78
CA MET A 496 13.54 -4.32 27.18
C MET A 496 12.10 -3.80 27.27
N GLY A 497 11.17 -4.54 27.90
CA GLY A 497 9.77 -4.15 28.05
C GLY A 497 8.92 -4.40 26.81
N ALA A 498 9.30 -5.34 25.94
CA ALA A 498 8.47 -5.73 24.81
C ALA A 498 7.12 -6.30 25.28
N SER A 499 6.05 -5.95 24.57
CA SER A 499 4.70 -6.45 24.88
C SER A 499 4.61 -7.98 24.73
N GLU A 500 3.70 -8.60 25.47
CA GLU A 500 3.47 -10.05 25.44
C GLU A 500 3.16 -10.54 24.02
N PHE A 501 2.48 -9.75 23.22
CA PHE A 501 2.22 -10.03 21.81
C PHE A 501 3.51 -10.23 20.98
N VAL A 502 4.52 -9.38 21.18
CA VAL A 502 5.84 -9.54 20.55
C VAL A 502 6.52 -10.82 21.02
N LEU A 503 6.35 -11.17 22.28
CA LEU A 503 6.91 -12.39 22.86
C LEU A 503 6.22 -13.66 22.38
N GLN A 504 4.92 -13.63 22.10
CA GLN A 504 4.14 -14.76 21.57
C GLN A 504 4.62 -15.22 20.19
N GLY A 505 5.01 -14.30 19.30
CA GLY A 505 5.62 -14.67 18.01
C GLY A 505 6.88 -15.53 18.19
N HIS A 506 7.69 -15.23 19.20
CA HIS A 506 8.85 -16.05 19.56
C HIS A 506 8.44 -17.37 20.23
N ASN A 507 7.41 -17.38 21.06
CA ASN A 507 6.92 -18.60 21.70
C ASN A 507 6.45 -19.63 20.67
N ARG A 508 5.69 -19.22 19.64
CA ARG A 508 5.29 -20.11 18.52
C ARG A 508 6.50 -20.70 17.81
N SER A 509 7.51 -19.88 17.50
CA SER A 509 8.73 -20.35 16.85
C SER A 509 9.52 -21.29 17.76
N ILE A 510 9.59 -21.01 19.05
CA ILE A 510 10.21 -21.87 20.06
C ILE A 510 9.53 -23.24 20.08
N ASP A 511 8.19 -23.28 20.08
CA ASP A 511 7.43 -24.53 20.10
C ASP A 511 7.60 -25.31 18.80
N ALA A 512 7.61 -24.64 17.65
CA ALA A 512 7.89 -25.26 16.37
C ALA A 512 9.30 -25.87 16.31
N ILE A 513 10.32 -25.17 16.82
CA ILE A 513 11.70 -25.68 16.87
C ILE A 513 11.79 -26.90 17.80
N LYS A 514 11.12 -26.86 18.96
CA LYS A 514 11.07 -28.02 19.88
C LYS A 514 10.45 -29.25 19.21
N VAL A 515 9.36 -29.06 18.45
CA VAL A 515 8.73 -30.15 17.68
C VAL A 515 9.69 -30.73 16.65
N VAL A 516 10.44 -29.87 15.93
CA VAL A 516 11.47 -30.34 14.98
C VAL A 516 12.54 -31.16 15.71
N ILE A 517 13.07 -30.68 16.83
CA ILE A 517 14.08 -31.41 17.63
C ILE A 517 13.53 -32.78 18.07
N GLN A 518 12.28 -32.83 18.54
CA GLN A 518 11.65 -34.09 18.94
C GLN A 518 11.48 -35.04 17.74
N LYS A 519 11.03 -34.55 16.58
CA LYS A 519 10.93 -35.36 15.35
C LYS A 519 12.29 -35.87 14.90
N CYS A 520 13.35 -35.05 14.97
CA CYS A 520 14.71 -35.51 14.71
C CYS A 520 15.14 -36.64 15.66
N HIS A 521 14.81 -36.51 16.95
CA HIS A 521 15.15 -37.58 17.92
C HIS A 521 14.44 -38.90 17.61
N VAL A 522 13.14 -38.83 17.34
CA VAL A 522 12.34 -40.02 16.98
C VAL A 522 12.90 -40.65 15.71
N ARG A 523 13.15 -39.84 14.65
CA ARG A 523 13.68 -40.37 13.37
C ARG A 523 15.06 -41.01 13.53
N LYS A 524 15.94 -40.45 14.37
CA LYS A 524 17.25 -41.08 14.67
C LYS A 524 17.09 -42.43 15.36
N GLN A 525 16.17 -42.55 16.32
CA GLN A 525 15.88 -43.85 16.97
C GLN A 525 15.31 -44.87 16.00
N GLU A 526 14.50 -44.45 15.02
CA GLU A 526 14.01 -45.34 13.96
C GLU A 526 15.16 -45.87 13.09
N LEU A 527 16.03 -44.93 12.62
CA LEU A 527 17.20 -45.31 11.81
C LEU A 527 18.21 -46.19 12.57
N GLU A 528 18.39 -45.99 13.87
CA GLU A 528 19.19 -46.87 14.72
C GLU A 528 18.60 -48.30 14.79
N LYS A 529 17.27 -48.40 14.92
CA LYS A 529 16.57 -49.69 14.92
C LYS A 529 16.60 -50.36 13.54
N GLU A 530 16.57 -49.62 12.46
CA GLU A 530 16.66 -50.12 11.09
C GLU A 530 18.10 -50.50 10.68
N GLY A 531 19.10 -50.31 11.57
CA GLY A 531 20.50 -50.63 11.29
C GLY A 531 21.19 -49.71 10.28
N ALA A 532 20.56 -48.55 9.95
CA ALA A 532 21.01 -47.63 8.93
C ALA A 532 21.97 -46.54 9.47
N LEU A 533 22.20 -46.46 10.78
CA LEU A 533 23.17 -45.60 11.43
C LEU A 533 24.40 -46.39 11.87
N ASN A 534 25.15 -46.88 10.90
CA ASN A 534 26.55 -47.16 11.09
C ASN A 534 27.35 -46.10 10.35
N VAL A 535 27.67 -45.00 11.06
CA VAL A 535 28.94 -44.26 11.01
C VAL A 535 28.84 -43.02 11.93
#